data_f4952dd880b10e7fae6f9e3990201eb8
#
_entry.id   f4952dd880b10e7fae6f9e3990201eb8
#
_cell.length_a   1.000
_cell.length_b   1.000
_cell.length_c   1.000
_cell.angle_alpha   90.00
_cell.angle_beta   90.00
_cell.angle_gamma   90.00
#
_symmetry.space_group_name_H-M   'P 1'
#
loop_
_entity.id
_entity.type
_entity.pdbx_description
1 polymer ?
#
loop_
_entity_poly.entity_id
_entity_poly.type
_entity_poly.pdbx_seq_one_letter_code
_entity_poly.pdbx_strand_id
1 'polypeptide(L)'
;MGKRITAAYPIAKAGGIPINTSIPASKETYDRLGGRDVAFVVLHYTGNVSDTAEANCKYFAGGDREASAHYFVDEDSIYQSVPACDRAWAVGSSDPVHPLCRNTNSISIEMCCSGNYHVSERTKANAAALTAELCKLLGISGVDTYVLRHYDVTGKSCPRQMAGKNNAEWEAFKASVKALLNEKPTPAPTPTHKEETINMELRMLRRGMEGNDVRAAMLLMKDRGYYPDEIWSGDKLFGPKMEAGLRRMQADHNLGVDGILGAASWGYLLGK
;
A
#
# COMPACT_ATOMS: atom_id res chain seq x y z
N MET A 1 -16.17 -23.58 -0.52
CA MET A 1 -15.31 -24.17 -1.57
C MET A 1 -14.35 -23.07 -2.00
N GLY A 2 -13.02 -23.31 -1.93
CA GLY A 2 -12.02 -22.30 -2.32
C GLY A 2 -11.93 -22.15 -3.84
N LYS A 3 -11.34 -21.03 -4.30
CA LYS A 3 -11.03 -20.81 -5.70
C LYS A 3 -9.57 -21.18 -5.98
N ARG A 4 -9.33 -21.89 -7.07
CA ARG A 4 -7.98 -22.25 -7.53
C ARG A 4 -7.20 -21.02 -7.98
N ILE A 5 -6.04 -20.79 -7.37
CA ILE A 5 -5.10 -19.71 -7.74
C ILE A 5 -3.82 -20.36 -8.30
N THR A 6 -3.47 -20.01 -9.53
CA THR A 6 -2.23 -20.44 -10.21
C THR A 6 -1.34 -19.24 -10.56
N ALA A 7 -1.88 -18.03 -10.58
CA ALA A 7 -1.12 -16.81 -10.79
C ALA A 7 -0.31 -16.43 -9.54
N ALA A 8 0.97 -16.13 -9.72
CA ALA A 8 1.85 -15.67 -8.64
C ALA A 8 1.43 -14.30 -8.11
N TYR A 9 1.14 -13.36 -9.02
CA TYR A 9 0.85 -11.95 -8.75
C TYR A 9 -0.48 -11.54 -9.39
N PRO A 10 -1.63 -12.01 -8.86
CA PRO A 10 -2.92 -11.88 -9.53
C PRO A 10 -3.57 -10.50 -9.42
N ILE A 11 -3.06 -9.63 -8.55
CA ILE A 11 -3.59 -8.29 -8.30
C ILE A 11 -2.50 -7.25 -8.58
N ALA A 12 -2.77 -6.29 -9.47
CA ALA A 12 -1.81 -5.26 -9.85
C ALA A 12 -1.87 -4.02 -8.96
N LYS A 13 -3.06 -3.70 -8.40
CA LYS A 13 -3.28 -2.54 -7.53
C LYS A 13 -4.47 -2.75 -6.60
N ALA A 14 -4.49 -2.04 -5.48
CA ALA A 14 -5.62 -1.99 -4.55
C ALA A 14 -5.78 -0.58 -3.99
N GLY A 15 -7.01 -0.04 -3.95
CA GLY A 15 -7.27 1.34 -3.48
C GLY A 15 -6.47 2.41 -4.24
N GLY A 16 -6.14 2.18 -5.52
CA GLY A 16 -5.28 3.07 -6.31
C GLY A 16 -3.77 2.84 -6.11
N ILE A 17 -3.32 2.11 -5.08
CA ILE A 17 -1.91 1.85 -4.79
C ILE A 17 -1.44 0.64 -5.63
N PRO A 18 -0.38 0.77 -6.45
CA PRO A 18 0.24 -0.36 -7.13
C PRO A 18 0.80 -1.38 -6.13
N ILE A 19 0.68 -2.67 -6.45
CA ILE A 19 1.30 -3.73 -5.63
C ILE A 19 2.72 -3.98 -6.11
N ASN A 20 3.69 -3.74 -5.22
CA ASN A 20 5.09 -3.96 -5.49
C ASN A 20 5.46 -5.43 -5.26
N THR A 21 6.12 -6.05 -6.26
CA THR A 21 6.55 -7.45 -6.23
C THR A 21 8.07 -7.61 -6.36
N SER A 22 8.82 -6.50 -6.22
CA SER A 22 10.28 -6.48 -6.47
C SER A 22 11.11 -7.13 -5.37
N ILE A 23 10.53 -7.38 -4.18
CA ILE A 23 11.24 -7.93 -3.02
C ILE A 23 10.50 -9.20 -2.54
N PRO A 24 10.66 -10.33 -3.25
CA PRO A 24 10.03 -11.59 -2.83
C PRO A 24 10.71 -12.16 -1.58
N ALA A 25 9.96 -12.90 -0.77
CA ALA A 25 10.49 -13.66 0.34
C ALA A 25 11.52 -14.71 -0.12
N SER A 26 12.46 -15.06 0.77
CA SER A 26 13.34 -16.20 0.55
C SER A 26 12.51 -17.48 0.32
N LYS A 27 12.97 -18.32 -0.61
CA LYS A 27 12.32 -19.59 -0.93
C LYS A 27 12.38 -20.61 0.21
N GLU A 28 13.12 -20.31 1.26
CA GLU A 28 13.27 -21.13 2.46
C GLU A 28 12.18 -20.86 3.50
N THR A 29 11.36 -19.80 3.32
CA THR A 29 10.38 -19.33 4.30
C THR A 29 8.92 -19.49 3.86
N TYR A 30 8.66 -20.25 2.79
CA TYR A 30 7.31 -20.61 2.32
C TYR A 30 7.34 -21.86 1.44
N ASP A 31 6.18 -22.49 1.21
CA ASP A 31 6.10 -23.67 0.35
C ASP A 31 5.73 -23.29 -1.08
N ARG A 32 6.56 -23.71 -2.02
CA ARG A 32 6.35 -23.54 -3.47
C ARG A 32 5.39 -24.59 -4.00
N LEU A 33 4.16 -24.19 -4.30
CA LEU A 33 3.11 -25.09 -4.79
C LEU A 33 2.77 -24.86 -6.26
N GLY A 34 2.95 -23.63 -6.77
CA GLY A 34 2.59 -23.24 -8.14
C GLY A 34 1.08 -23.28 -8.40
N GLY A 35 0.26 -23.51 -7.39
CA GLY A 35 -1.18 -23.53 -7.48
C GLY A 35 -1.86 -24.18 -6.29
N ARG A 36 -2.88 -23.51 -5.72
CA ARG A 36 -3.62 -23.97 -4.54
C ARG A 36 -5.04 -23.44 -4.51
N ASP A 37 -5.89 -24.08 -3.75
CA ASP A 37 -7.26 -23.64 -3.53
C ASP A 37 -7.30 -22.71 -2.32
N VAL A 38 -7.80 -21.48 -2.51
CA VAL A 38 -7.86 -20.43 -1.49
C VAL A 38 -9.30 -20.08 -1.20
N ALA A 39 -9.66 -20.06 0.07
CA ALA A 39 -11.00 -19.75 0.55
C ALA A 39 -11.04 -18.57 1.52
N PHE A 40 -9.94 -18.25 2.18
CA PHE A 40 -9.89 -17.29 3.27
C PHE A 40 -8.87 -16.18 3.02
N VAL A 41 -9.17 -14.98 3.52
CA VAL A 41 -8.21 -13.88 3.69
C VAL A 41 -8.02 -13.66 5.18
N VAL A 42 -6.76 -13.63 5.64
CA VAL A 42 -6.45 -13.50 7.07
C VAL A 42 -5.64 -12.25 7.33
N LEU A 43 -6.15 -11.41 8.23
CA LEU A 43 -5.54 -10.16 8.67
C LEU A 43 -4.63 -10.41 9.88
N HIS A 44 -3.45 -9.80 9.79
CA HIS A 44 -2.44 -9.77 10.83
C HIS A 44 -1.97 -8.33 11.06
N TYR A 45 -1.13 -8.13 12.05
CA TYR A 45 -0.30 -6.94 12.19
C TYR A 45 1.13 -7.39 12.53
N THR A 46 2.12 -6.64 12.09
CA THR A 46 3.53 -6.99 12.26
C THR A 46 3.97 -7.02 13.73
N GLY A 47 3.29 -6.26 14.59
CA GLY A 47 3.60 -6.21 16.02
C GLY A 47 4.94 -5.53 16.33
N ASN A 48 5.50 -4.77 15.41
CA ASN A 48 6.69 -3.95 15.60
C ASN A 48 6.33 -2.59 16.21
N VAL A 49 7.31 -1.89 16.77
CA VAL A 49 7.07 -0.53 17.29
C VAL A 49 6.65 0.40 16.16
N SER A 50 7.36 0.35 15.04
CA SER A 50 7.08 1.02 13.78
C SER A 50 7.82 0.29 12.67
N ASP A 51 7.21 0.15 11.50
CA ASP A 51 7.82 -0.51 10.35
C ASP A 51 7.14 -0.11 9.02
N THR A 52 7.69 -0.61 7.92
CA THR A 52 7.15 -0.40 6.58
C THR A 52 6.99 -1.74 5.86
N ALA A 53 6.14 -1.78 4.85
CA ALA A 53 5.93 -2.96 4.01
C ALA A 53 7.24 -3.36 3.31
N GLU A 54 8.01 -2.39 2.83
CA GLU A 54 9.31 -2.62 2.20
C GLU A 54 10.32 -3.26 3.17
N ALA A 55 10.42 -2.73 4.41
CA ALA A 55 11.35 -3.24 5.41
C ALA A 55 11.03 -4.70 5.80
N ASN A 56 9.75 -5.03 5.95
CA ASN A 56 9.31 -6.39 6.21
C ASN A 56 9.64 -7.32 5.03
N CYS A 57 9.39 -6.90 3.78
CA CYS A 57 9.77 -7.71 2.62
C CYS A 57 11.29 -7.96 2.57
N LYS A 58 12.13 -6.94 2.85
CA LYS A 58 13.59 -7.11 2.95
C LYS A 58 13.98 -8.11 4.05
N TYR A 59 13.30 -8.06 5.20
CA TYR A 59 13.54 -9.01 6.29
C TYR A 59 13.26 -10.45 5.86
N PHE A 60 12.11 -10.71 5.22
CA PHE A 60 11.73 -12.05 4.76
C PHE A 60 12.50 -12.51 3.50
N ALA A 61 13.08 -11.60 2.72
CA ALA A 61 14.00 -11.92 1.64
C ALA A 61 15.38 -12.41 2.13
N GLY A 62 15.76 -12.09 3.37
CA GLY A 62 17.08 -12.35 3.95
C GLY A 62 17.33 -13.78 4.47
N GLY A 63 16.49 -14.78 4.13
CA GLY A 63 16.66 -16.17 4.53
C GLY A 63 15.46 -16.76 5.25
N ASP A 64 15.64 -17.96 5.85
CA ASP A 64 14.59 -18.62 6.60
C ASP A 64 14.23 -17.83 7.87
N ARG A 65 12.94 -17.58 8.05
CA ARG A 65 12.36 -16.87 9.21
C ARG A 65 11.32 -17.71 9.93
N GLU A 66 11.15 -18.99 9.57
CA GLU A 66 10.13 -19.89 10.10
C GLU A 66 8.69 -19.32 10.03
N ALA A 67 8.51 -18.25 9.30
CA ALA A 67 7.26 -17.54 9.08
C ALA A 67 7.30 -16.75 7.76
N SER A 68 6.15 -16.43 7.21
CA SER A 68 6.01 -15.52 6.06
C SER A 68 4.57 -15.04 5.91
N ALA A 69 4.39 -13.98 5.10
CA ALA A 69 3.08 -13.50 4.70
C ALA A 69 3.02 -13.24 3.20
N HIS A 70 1.82 -13.28 2.63
CA HIS A 70 1.66 -12.98 1.21
C HIS A 70 1.84 -11.48 0.95
N TYR A 71 1.25 -10.64 1.79
CA TYR A 71 1.26 -9.20 1.62
C TYR A 71 1.67 -8.48 2.90
N PHE A 72 2.40 -7.37 2.73
CA PHE A 72 2.66 -6.35 3.73
C PHE A 72 2.09 -5.03 3.26
N VAL A 73 1.39 -4.32 4.16
CA VAL A 73 0.67 -3.09 3.86
C VAL A 73 1.03 -2.03 4.89
N ASP A 74 1.42 -0.85 4.43
CA ASP A 74 1.62 0.34 5.25
C ASP A 74 0.78 1.52 4.77
N GLU A 75 1.07 2.73 5.25
CA GLU A 75 0.30 3.93 4.92
C GLU A 75 0.38 4.32 3.44
N ASP A 76 1.48 3.99 2.77
CA ASP A 76 1.82 4.51 1.44
C ASP A 76 2.06 3.41 0.40
N SER A 77 2.21 2.15 0.83
CA SER A 77 2.61 1.07 -0.05
C SER A 77 1.97 -0.28 0.27
N ILE A 78 1.91 -1.12 -0.75
CA ILE A 78 1.51 -2.53 -0.66
C ILE A 78 2.57 -3.35 -1.36
N TYR A 79 3.14 -4.32 -0.63
CA TYR A 79 4.11 -5.27 -1.17
C TYR A 79 3.54 -6.68 -1.14
N GLN A 80 3.77 -7.43 -2.22
CA GLN A 80 3.53 -8.87 -2.23
C GLN A 80 4.87 -9.60 -2.09
N SER A 81 5.03 -10.28 -0.96
CA SER A 81 6.25 -10.97 -0.57
C SER A 81 6.25 -12.45 -0.99
N VAL A 82 5.16 -13.17 -0.73
CA VAL A 82 4.98 -14.56 -1.16
C VAL A 82 4.01 -14.62 -2.34
N PRO A 83 4.31 -15.40 -3.43
CA PRO A 83 3.38 -15.59 -4.52
C PRO A 83 2.02 -16.14 -4.06
N ALA A 84 0.92 -15.64 -4.62
CA ALA A 84 -0.43 -16.04 -4.19
C ALA A 84 -0.74 -17.54 -4.46
N CYS A 85 -0.07 -18.13 -5.45
CA CYS A 85 -0.16 -19.57 -5.78
C CYS A 85 0.64 -20.47 -4.84
N ASP A 86 1.44 -19.90 -3.95
CA ASP A 86 2.30 -20.61 -3.00
C ASP A 86 1.75 -20.46 -1.56
N ARG A 87 2.30 -21.21 -0.61
CA ARG A 87 1.79 -21.26 0.78
C ARG A 87 2.69 -20.49 1.72
N ALA A 88 2.24 -19.30 2.17
CA ALA A 88 2.91 -18.60 3.26
C ALA A 88 2.66 -19.28 4.63
N TRP A 89 3.58 -19.10 5.56
CA TRP A 89 3.52 -19.65 6.92
C TRP A 89 3.08 -18.58 7.91
N ALA A 90 1.78 -18.24 7.91
CA ALA A 90 1.22 -17.13 8.68
C ALA A 90 0.29 -17.54 9.83
N VAL A 91 -0.48 -18.63 9.66
CA VAL A 91 -1.49 -19.08 10.62
C VAL A 91 -1.27 -20.52 11.10
N GLY A 92 0.00 -20.94 11.17
CA GLY A 92 0.37 -22.27 11.68
C GLY A 92 0.00 -22.41 13.17
N SER A 93 -0.69 -23.51 13.52
CA SER A 93 -1.01 -23.88 14.89
C SER A 93 -1.22 -25.38 14.95
N SER A 94 -0.76 -26.01 16.02
CA SER A 94 -1.05 -27.41 16.34
C SER A 94 -2.50 -27.59 16.82
N ASP A 95 -3.10 -26.54 17.37
CA ASP A 95 -4.48 -26.55 17.89
C ASP A 95 -5.24 -25.30 17.37
N PRO A 96 -5.66 -25.29 16.10
CA PRO A 96 -6.36 -24.16 15.52
C PRO A 96 -7.80 -24.09 16.02
N VAL A 97 -8.23 -22.89 16.40
CA VAL A 97 -9.61 -22.60 16.84
C VAL A 97 -10.60 -22.65 15.68
N HIS A 98 -10.19 -22.15 14.50
CA HIS A 98 -11.07 -22.17 13.33
C HIS A 98 -11.14 -23.56 12.69
N PRO A 99 -12.31 -24.09 12.39
CA PRO A 99 -12.45 -25.47 11.91
C PRO A 99 -11.79 -25.72 10.55
N LEU A 100 -11.74 -24.73 9.65
CA LEU A 100 -11.37 -24.92 8.25
C LEU A 100 -10.15 -24.09 7.79
N CYS A 101 -9.93 -22.89 8.33
CA CYS A 101 -8.87 -22.00 7.84
C CYS A 101 -7.48 -22.50 8.25
N ARG A 102 -6.57 -22.59 7.29
CA ARG A 102 -5.16 -23.03 7.45
C ARG A 102 -4.26 -22.24 6.49
N ASN A 103 -2.94 -22.34 6.63
CA ASN A 103 -1.97 -21.80 5.67
C ASN A 103 -2.24 -22.32 4.24
N THR A 104 -2.71 -23.54 4.09
CA THR A 104 -2.94 -24.18 2.79
C THR A 104 -4.06 -23.54 1.98
N ASN A 105 -5.03 -22.88 2.62
CA ASN A 105 -6.22 -22.34 1.97
C ASN A 105 -6.53 -20.88 2.30
N SER A 106 -5.53 -20.13 2.78
CA SER A 106 -5.67 -18.71 3.11
C SER A 106 -4.60 -17.84 2.44
N ILE A 107 -4.93 -16.56 2.21
CA ILE A 107 -3.99 -15.50 1.91
C ILE A 107 -3.86 -14.60 3.13
N SER A 108 -2.63 -14.31 3.55
CA SER A 108 -2.31 -13.49 4.72
C SER A 108 -1.91 -12.07 4.33
N ILE A 109 -2.40 -11.08 5.09
CA ILE A 109 -2.08 -9.66 4.97
C ILE A 109 -1.55 -9.19 6.32
N GLU A 110 -0.31 -8.72 6.35
CA GLU A 110 0.32 -8.07 7.49
C GLU A 110 0.18 -6.56 7.39
N MET A 111 -0.49 -5.96 8.36
CA MET A 111 -0.57 -4.50 8.51
C MET A 111 0.63 -4.00 9.31
N CYS A 112 1.40 -3.09 8.73
CA CYS A 112 2.56 -2.47 9.37
C CYS A 112 2.13 -1.46 10.44
N CYS A 113 2.96 -1.32 11.46
CA CYS A 113 2.72 -0.39 12.56
C CYS A 113 3.34 0.98 12.25
N SER A 114 2.62 2.06 12.51
CA SER A 114 3.07 3.44 12.30
C SER A 114 3.65 4.12 13.54
N GLY A 115 3.70 3.42 14.68
CA GLY A 115 4.25 3.85 15.97
C GLY A 115 3.57 3.17 17.14
N ASN A 116 4.27 2.94 18.24
CA ASN A 116 3.74 2.35 19.47
C ASN A 116 2.93 1.05 19.25
N TYR A 117 3.37 0.20 18.33
CA TYR A 117 2.66 -1.04 17.96
C TYR A 117 1.25 -0.78 17.40
N HIS A 118 1.01 0.43 16.91
CA HIS A 118 -0.31 0.87 16.42
C HIS A 118 -0.37 0.79 14.88
N VAL A 119 -1.44 0.22 14.35
CA VAL A 119 -1.78 0.26 12.92
C VAL A 119 -2.66 1.48 12.67
N SER A 120 -2.22 2.38 11.81
CA SER A 120 -2.97 3.61 11.52
C SER A 120 -4.25 3.35 10.72
N GLU A 121 -5.17 4.32 10.74
CA GLU A 121 -6.39 4.25 9.94
C GLU A 121 -6.08 4.17 8.42
N ARG A 122 -4.99 4.82 7.98
CA ARG A 122 -4.56 4.77 6.58
C ARG A 122 -4.07 3.37 6.17
N THR A 123 -3.26 2.73 7.01
CA THR A 123 -2.85 1.34 6.80
C THR A 123 -4.06 0.39 6.80
N LYS A 124 -5.02 0.59 7.72
CA LYS A 124 -6.27 -0.20 7.75
C LYS A 124 -7.10 -0.02 6.48
N ALA A 125 -7.21 1.22 5.98
CA ALA A 125 -7.93 1.51 4.73
C ALA A 125 -7.27 0.84 3.52
N ASN A 126 -5.95 0.88 3.41
CA ASN A 126 -5.19 0.22 2.35
C ASN A 126 -5.33 -1.31 2.44
N ALA A 127 -5.28 -1.88 3.64
CA ALA A 127 -5.51 -3.30 3.87
C ALA A 127 -6.95 -3.72 3.53
N ALA A 128 -7.95 -2.88 3.83
CA ALA A 128 -9.34 -3.13 3.44
C ALA A 128 -9.51 -3.12 1.92
N ALA A 129 -8.86 -2.18 1.21
CA ALA A 129 -8.87 -2.15 -0.24
C ALA A 129 -8.23 -3.40 -0.87
N LEU A 130 -7.07 -3.84 -0.35
CA LEU A 130 -6.44 -5.10 -0.78
C LEU A 130 -7.34 -6.31 -0.48
N THR A 131 -7.95 -6.35 0.70
CA THR A 131 -8.88 -7.42 1.09
C THR A 131 -10.06 -7.48 0.14
N ALA A 132 -10.63 -6.35 -0.27
CA ALA A 132 -11.74 -6.30 -1.23
C ALA A 132 -11.31 -6.84 -2.60
N GLU A 133 -10.13 -6.48 -3.12
CA GLU A 133 -9.61 -7.02 -4.38
C GLU A 133 -9.37 -8.54 -4.30
N LEU A 134 -8.85 -9.04 -3.16
CA LEU A 134 -8.71 -10.47 -2.91
C LEU A 134 -10.09 -11.16 -2.85
N CYS A 135 -11.08 -10.56 -2.21
CA CYS A 135 -12.44 -11.10 -2.21
C CYS A 135 -13.03 -11.20 -3.62
N LYS A 136 -12.86 -10.17 -4.47
CA LYS A 136 -13.26 -10.21 -5.88
C LYS A 136 -12.54 -11.32 -6.64
N LEU A 137 -11.21 -11.42 -6.49
CA LEU A 137 -10.40 -12.47 -7.08
C LEU A 137 -10.89 -13.86 -6.68
N LEU A 138 -11.17 -14.07 -5.40
CA LEU A 138 -11.57 -15.37 -4.81
C LEU A 138 -13.06 -15.68 -4.98
N GLY A 139 -13.89 -14.72 -5.40
CA GLY A 139 -15.34 -14.87 -5.46
C GLY A 139 -16.01 -14.92 -4.08
N ILE A 140 -15.39 -14.26 -3.09
CA ILE A 140 -15.91 -14.17 -1.72
C ILE A 140 -16.98 -13.08 -1.65
N SER A 141 -18.23 -13.46 -1.37
CA SER A 141 -19.34 -12.55 -1.04
C SER A 141 -19.62 -12.48 0.46
N GLY A 142 -19.26 -13.51 1.20
CA GLY A 142 -19.49 -13.62 2.64
C GLY A 142 -18.28 -13.12 3.45
N VAL A 143 -18.09 -11.79 3.55
CA VAL A 143 -16.96 -11.20 4.28
C VAL A 143 -16.86 -11.69 5.72
N ASP A 144 -18.01 -11.80 6.42
CA ASP A 144 -18.02 -12.25 7.83
C ASP A 144 -17.55 -13.70 8.04
N THR A 145 -17.62 -14.52 6.99
CA THR A 145 -17.25 -15.94 7.06
C THR A 145 -15.85 -16.22 6.58
N TYR A 146 -15.38 -15.47 5.57
CA TYR A 146 -14.16 -15.79 4.84
C TYR A 146 -13.02 -14.78 5.00
N VAL A 147 -13.31 -13.60 5.56
CA VAL A 147 -12.30 -12.63 5.98
C VAL A 147 -12.13 -12.76 7.50
N LEU A 148 -10.96 -13.19 7.92
CA LEU A 148 -10.67 -13.59 9.31
C LEU A 148 -9.48 -12.80 9.84
N ARG A 149 -9.37 -12.75 11.16
CA ARG A 149 -8.15 -12.33 11.85
C ARG A 149 -7.32 -13.58 12.20
N HIS A 150 -6.03 -13.42 12.42
CA HIS A 150 -5.23 -14.49 13.06
C HIS A 150 -5.87 -14.92 14.38
N TYR A 151 -6.47 -13.98 15.13
CA TYR A 151 -7.24 -14.24 16.34
C TYR A 151 -8.35 -15.28 16.12
N ASP A 152 -9.09 -15.18 15.03
CA ASP A 152 -10.19 -16.09 14.72
C ASP A 152 -9.70 -17.48 14.32
N VAL A 153 -8.45 -17.58 13.83
CA VAL A 153 -7.88 -18.86 13.36
C VAL A 153 -7.21 -19.64 14.49
N THR A 154 -6.47 -18.96 15.38
CA THR A 154 -5.63 -19.62 16.38
C THR A 154 -5.83 -19.12 17.82
N GLY A 155 -6.65 -18.10 18.05
CA GLY A 155 -6.80 -17.44 19.34
C GLY A 155 -5.70 -16.43 19.68
N LYS A 156 -4.64 -16.30 18.85
CA LYS A 156 -3.56 -15.33 19.06
C LYS A 156 -4.10 -13.91 19.02
N SER A 157 -3.68 -13.03 19.93
CA SER A 157 -4.06 -11.61 19.93
C SER A 157 -3.44 -10.87 18.74
N CYS A 158 -3.93 -11.13 17.53
CA CYS A 158 -3.43 -10.59 16.25
C CYS A 158 -4.58 -10.43 15.25
N PRO A 159 -4.77 -9.25 14.65
CA PRO A 159 -4.13 -7.95 15.03
C PRO A 159 -4.56 -7.52 16.43
N ARG A 160 -3.60 -7.02 17.25
CA ARG A 160 -3.91 -6.72 18.66
C ARG A 160 -5.10 -5.77 18.83
N GLN A 161 -5.17 -4.70 18.06
CA GLN A 161 -6.23 -3.68 18.14
C GLN A 161 -7.61 -4.22 17.75
N MET A 162 -7.63 -5.23 16.88
CA MET A 162 -8.85 -5.87 16.39
C MET A 162 -9.16 -7.19 17.08
N ALA A 163 -8.32 -7.67 18.03
CA ALA A 163 -8.52 -8.94 18.71
C ALA A 163 -9.65 -8.89 19.75
N GLY A 164 -10.18 -10.05 20.11
CA GLY A 164 -11.29 -10.18 21.06
C GLY A 164 -12.66 -10.28 20.38
N LYS A 165 -13.66 -10.72 21.17
CA LYS A 165 -15.06 -10.82 20.72
C LYS A 165 -15.69 -9.44 20.66
N ASN A 166 -16.57 -9.22 19.69
CA ASN A 166 -17.33 -7.97 19.50
C ASN A 166 -16.43 -6.72 19.40
N ASN A 167 -15.28 -6.84 18.76
CA ASN A 167 -14.33 -5.75 18.62
C ASN A 167 -14.81 -4.74 17.58
N ALA A 168 -15.01 -3.49 18.00
CA ALA A 168 -15.55 -2.43 17.16
C ALA A 168 -14.64 -2.09 15.95
N GLU A 169 -13.31 -2.11 16.12
CA GLU A 169 -12.37 -1.86 15.02
C GLU A 169 -12.44 -2.98 13.97
N TRP A 170 -12.62 -4.23 14.39
CA TRP A 170 -12.80 -5.34 13.48
C TRP A 170 -14.11 -5.24 12.70
N GLU A 171 -15.20 -4.88 13.35
CA GLU A 171 -16.48 -4.66 12.67
C GLU A 171 -16.41 -3.51 11.68
N ALA A 172 -15.75 -2.40 12.05
CA ALA A 172 -15.50 -1.27 11.15
C ALA A 172 -14.65 -1.67 9.94
N PHE A 173 -13.59 -2.47 10.14
CA PHE A 173 -12.77 -3.00 9.04
C PHE A 173 -13.61 -3.84 8.07
N LYS A 174 -14.41 -4.79 8.58
CA LYS A 174 -15.28 -5.60 7.73
C LYS A 174 -16.32 -4.77 6.98
N ALA A 175 -16.88 -3.75 7.65
CA ALA A 175 -17.82 -2.82 7.02
C ALA A 175 -17.17 -2.08 5.84
N SER A 176 -15.91 -1.63 6.00
CA SER A 176 -15.13 -0.99 4.92
C SER A 176 -14.91 -1.95 3.74
N VAL A 177 -14.54 -3.20 4.01
CA VAL A 177 -14.40 -4.22 2.94
C VAL A 177 -15.73 -4.44 2.21
N LYS A 178 -16.85 -4.57 2.95
CA LYS A 178 -18.19 -4.74 2.36
C LYS A 178 -18.59 -3.54 1.50
N ALA A 179 -18.31 -2.32 1.94
CA ALA A 179 -18.58 -1.11 1.16
C ALA A 179 -17.83 -1.14 -0.18
N LEU A 180 -16.53 -1.46 -0.17
CA LEU A 180 -15.67 -1.58 -1.36
C LEU A 180 -16.11 -2.72 -2.32
N LEU A 181 -16.72 -3.76 -1.82
CA LEU A 181 -17.28 -4.84 -2.63
C LEU A 181 -18.61 -4.46 -3.28
N ASN A 182 -19.44 -3.66 -2.59
CA ASN A 182 -20.75 -3.22 -3.06
C ASN A 182 -20.67 -1.99 -3.98
N GLU A 183 -19.53 -1.32 -4.03
CA GLU A 183 -19.29 -0.32 -5.06
C GLU A 183 -19.39 -1.02 -6.41
N LYS A 184 -20.47 -0.72 -7.19
CA LYS A 184 -20.52 -1.09 -8.61
C LYS A 184 -19.18 -0.66 -9.21
N PRO A 185 -18.58 -1.45 -10.16
CA PRO A 185 -17.45 -0.95 -10.91
C PRO A 185 -17.92 0.34 -11.57
N THR A 186 -17.65 1.44 -10.91
CA THR A 186 -17.71 2.75 -11.51
C THR A 186 -16.72 2.66 -12.66
N PRO A 187 -17.14 2.90 -13.93
CA PRO A 187 -16.16 3.13 -14.99
C PRO A 187 -15.18 4.10 -14.37
N ALA A 188 -13.88 3.84 -14.52
CA ALA A 188 -12.81 4.58 -13.85
C ALA A 188 -13.27 6.01 -13.71
N PRO A 189 -13.37 6.57 -12.51
CA PRO A 189 -13.96 7.88 -12.37
C PRO A 189 -13.15 8.79 -13.27
N THR A 190 -13.78 9.26 -14.34
CA THR A 190 -13.46 10.58 -14.83
C THR A 190 -13.51 11.39 -13.54
N PRO A 191 -12.40 12.02 -13.10
CA PRO A 191 -12.37 12.67 -11.81
C PRO A 191 -13.47 13.75 -11.79
N THR A 192 -14.66 13.38 -11.35
CA THR A 192 -15.60 14.33 -10.81
C THR A 192 -15.08 14.62 -9.42
N HIS A 193 -14.02 15.42 -9.36
CA HIS A 193 -13.81 16.29 -8.25
C HIS A 193 -15.17 16.98 -7.99
N LYS A 194 -15.89 16.59 -6.94
CA LYS A 194 -16.39 17.65 -6.09
C LYS A 194 -15.13 18.37 -5.71
N GLU A 195 -14.93 19.53 -6.27
CA GLU A 195 -13.95 20.49 -5.81
C GLU A 195 -14.32 20.83 -4.36
N GLU A 196 -13.88 20.00 -3.42
CA GLU A 196 -13.36 20.57 -2.19
C GLU A 196 -12.13 21.33 -2.70
N THR A 197 -12.28 22.61 -2.90
CA THR A 197 -11.21 23.54 -3.13
C THR A 197 -10.36 23.46 -1.85
N ILE A 198 -9.42 22.50 -1.81
CA ILE A 198 -8.28 22.61 -0.92
C ILE A 198 -7.54 23.79 -1.53
N ASN A 199 -7.75 24.94 -0.96
CA ASN A 199 -7.04 26.16 -1.27
C ASN A 199 -5.63 25.98 -0.72
N MET A 200 -4.84 25.12 -1.38
CA MET A 200 -3.41 25.01 -1.14
C MET A 200 -2.82 26.28 -1.74
N GLU A 201 -2.54 27.27 -0.92
CA GLU A 201 -1.67 28.37 -1.30
C GLU A 201 -0.27 27.78 -1.52
N LEU A 202 -0.01 27.43 -2.79
CA LEU A 202 1.31 26.97 -3.19
C LEU A 202 2.27 28.16 -3.04
N ARG A 203 3.21 27.99 -2.11
CA ARG A 203 4.23 28.99 -1.83
C ARG A 203 5.04 29.27 -3.10
N MET A 204 5.30 30.52 -3.39
CA MET A 204 6.30 30.89 -4.40
C MET A 204 7.68 30.37 -3.96
N LEU A 205 8.35 29.61 -4.83
CA LEU A 205 9.66 29.07 -4.56
C LEU A 205 10.72 29.77 -5.41
N ARG A 206 11.85 30.05 -4.79
CA ARG A 206 13.01 30.69 -5.44
C ARG A 206 14.33 30.16 -4.86
N ARG A 207 15.40 30.39 -5.56
CA ARG A 207 16.74 29.98 -5.16
C ARG A 207 17.05 30.32 -3.69
N GLY A 208 17.62 29.35 -2.98
CA GLY A 208 17.94 29.42 -1.56
C GLY A 208 16.82 28.99 -0.61
N MET A 209 15.61 28.75 -1.10
CA MET A 209 14.52 28.22 -0.27
C MET A 209 14.65 26.72 -0.09
N GLU A 210 14.18 26.23 1.06
CA GLU A 210 14.18 24.81 1.42
C GLU A 210 12.78 24.38 1.86
N GLY A 211 12.46 23.10 1.64
CA GLY A 211 11.24 22.49 2.10
C GLY A 211 10.79 21.27 1.31
N ASN A 212 9.75 20.61 1.80
CA ASN A 212 9.15 19.48 1.11
C ASN A 212 8.46 19.91 -0.20
N ASP A 213 7.97 21.13 -0.27
CA ASP A 213 7.43 21.77 -1.46
C ASP A 213 8.50 22.00 -2.55
N VAL A 214 9.73 22.35 -2.15
CA VAL A 214 10.87 22.43 -3.08
C VAL A 214 11.18 21.05 -3.64
N ARG A 215 11.21 20.02 -2.80
CA ARG A 215 11.43 18.63 -3.26
C ARG A 215 10.30 18.17 -4.19
N ALA A 216 9.05 18.46 -3.85
CA ALA A 216 7.90 18.13 -4.71
C ALA A 216 8.02 18.80 -6.09
N ALA A 217 8.42 20.07 -6.13
CA ALA A 217 8.63 20.79 -7.38
C ALA A 217 9.79 20.18 -8.19
N MET A 218 10.90 19.77 -7.55
CA MET A 218 12.01 19.09 -8.25
C MET A 218 11.52 17.78 -8.91
N LEU A 219 10.73 16.97 -8.21
CA LEU A 219 10.17 15.73 -8.74
C LEU A 219 9.29 15.97 -9.96
N LEU A 220 8.39 16.97 -9.90
CA LEU A 220 7.54 17.36 -11.01
C LEU A 220 8.37 17.90 -12.21
N MET A 221 9.41 18.69 -11.93
CA MET A 221 10.32 19.19 -12.96
C MET A 221 11.14 18.06 -13.59
N LYS A 222 11.56 17.06 -12.80
CA LYS A 222 12.28 15.88 -13.31
C LYS A 222 11.39 15.06 -14.23
N ASP A 223 10.15 14.79 -13.83
CA ASP A 223 9.15 14.05 -14.61
C ASP A 223 8.91 14.71 -16.00
N ARG A 224 9.00 16.03 -16.07
CA ARG A 224 8.84 16.82 -17.29
C ARG A 224 10.17 17.13 -18.02
N GLY A 225 11.29 16.56 -17.59
CA GLY A 225 12.60 16.70 -18.24
C GLY A 225 13.33 18.01 -17.96
N TYR A 226 12.92 18.79 -16.95
CA TYR A 226 13.53 20.07 -16.58
C TYR A 226 14.47 19.99 -15.38
N TYR A 227 14.61 18.82 -14.74
CA TYR A 227 15.59 18.58 -13.68
C TYR A 227 16.41 17.32 -13.99
N PRO A 228 17.73 17.42 -14.19
CA PRO A 228 18.54 16.33 -14.74
C PRO A 228 19.01 15.30 -13.72
N ASP A 229 19.09 15.70 -12.44
CA ASP A 229 19.76 14.88 -11.41
C ASP A 229 18.79 13.87 -10.77
N GLU A 230 19.36 12.82 -10.14
CA GLU A 230 18.60 11.99 -9.20
C GLU A 230 18.25 12.81 -7.95
N ILE A 231 17.04 12.57 -7.41
CA ILE A 231 16.51 13.29 -6.26
C ILE A 231 16.37 12.32 -5.09
N TRP A 232 17.17 12.56 -4.05
CA TRP A 232 17.20 11.75 -2.85
C TRP A 232 16.23 12.31 -1.78
N SER A 233 15.90 11.51 -0.76
CA SER A 233 14.96 11.91 0.30
C SER A 233 15.36 13.17 1.06
N GLY A 234 16.68 13.49 1.10
CA GLY A 234 17.23 14.69 1.73
C GLY A 234 17.28 15.94 0.86
N ASP A 235 17.01 15.84 -0.46
CA ASP A 235 17.11 16.95 -1.39
C ASP A 235 15.90 17.88 -1.25
N LYS A 236 16.10 18.99 -0.57
CA LYS A 236 15.04 19.97 -0.23
C LYS A 236 15.44 21.41 -0.58
N LEU A 237 16.64 21.65 -1.12
CA LEU A 237 17.16 22.98 -1.41
C LEU A 237 16.87 23.38 -2.87
N PHE A 238 16.25 24.54 -3.07
CA PHE A 238 16.13 25.18 -4.38
C PHE A 238 17.51 25.72 -4.80
N GLY A 239 18.29 24.87 -5.45
CA GLY A 239 19.64 25.15 -5.88
C GLY A 239 19.71 25.77 -7.30
N PRO A 240 20.94 26.07 -7.76
CA PRO A 240 21.17 26.68 -9.09
C PRO A 240 20.70 25.78 -10.24
N LYS A 241 20.78 24.46 -10.12
CA LYS A 241 20.32 23.53 -11.15
C LYS A 241 18.79 23.56 -11.31
N MET A 242 18.07 23.66 -10.18
CA MET A 242 16.60 23.79 -10.21
C MET A 242 16.19 25.13 -10.83
N GLU A 243 16.87 26.23 -10.49
CA GLU A 243 16.62 27.53 -11.10
C GLU A 243 16.86 27.52 -12.61
N ALA A 244 17.96 26.94 -13.08
CA ALA A 244 18.28 26.83 -14.50
C ALA A 244 17.22 25.99 -15.27
N GLY A 245 16.80 24.86 -14.70
CA GLY A 245 15.71 24.04 -15.25
C GLY A 245 14.38 24.77 -15.30
N LEU A 246 14.06 25.50 -14.22
CA LEU A 246 12.83 26.29 -14.17
C LEU A 246 12.81 27.41 -15.24
N ARG A 247 13.91 28.15 -15.42
CA ARG A 247 14.01 29.17 -16.49
C ARG A 247 13.85 28.57 -17.88
N ARG A 248 14.40 27.38 -18.12
CA ARG A 248 14.21 26.65 -19.39
C ARG A 248 12.73 26.28 -19.57
N MET A 249 12.10 25.71 -18.55
CA MET A 249 10.68 25.38 -18.57
C MET A 249 9.79 26.61 -18.85
N GLN A 250 10.09 27.72 -18.17
CA GLN A 250 9.36 28.98 -18.39
C GLN A 250 9.49 29.48 -19.83
N ALA A 251 10.70 29.43 -20.41
CA ALA A 251 10.94 29.81 -21.79
C ALA A 251 10.18 28.90 -22.79
N ASP A 252 10.26 27.58 -22.60
CA ASP A 252 9.65 26.58 -23.48
C ASP A 252 8.12 26.67 -23.50
N HIS A 253 7.51 27.23 -22.44
CA HIS A 253 6.06 27.33 -22.27
C HIS A 253 5.54 28.78 -22.27
N ASN A 254 6.31 29.74 -22.80
CA ASN A 254 5.94 31.14 -22.89
C ASN A 254 5.50 31.77 -21.55
N LEU A 255 6.10 31.34 -20.45
CA LEU A 255 5.92 31.93 -19.12
C LEU A 255 6.95 33.04 -18.91
N GLY A 256 6.73 33.92 -17.93
CA GLY A 256 7.73 34.90 -17.52
C GLY A 256 9.01 34.20 -17.03
N VAL A 257 10.17 34.45 -17.70
CA VAL A 257 11.44 33.77 -17.41
C VAL A 257 12.17 34.46 -16.26
N ASP A 258 11.64 34.31 -15.04
CA ASP A 258 12.16 34.95 -13.82
C ASP A 258 12.90 33.99 -12.88
N GLY A 259 12.83 32.67 -13.11
CA GLY A 259 13.41 31.64 -12.25
C GLY A 259 12.69 31.50 -10.90
N ILE A 260 11.48 32.03 -10.80
CA ILE A 260 10.61 31.90 -9.62
C ILE A 260 9.47 30.95 -9.94
N LEU A 261 9.27 29.94 -9.13
CA LEU A 261 8.17 29.01 -9.26
C LEU A 261 6.91 29.64 -8.64
N GLY A 262 6.30 30.57 -9.37
CA GLY A 262 5.04 31.25 -9.04
C GLY A 262 3.81 30.50 -9.58
N ALA A 263 2.63 31.11 -9.46
CA ALA A 263 1.35 30.50 -9.81
C ALA A 263 1.29 29.90 -11.24
N ALA A 264 1.79 30.63 -12.24
CA ALA A 264 1.79 30.16 -13.64
C ALA A 264 2.71 28.93 -13.81
N SER A 265 3.90 28.93 -13.23
CA SER A 265 4.85 27.82 -13.28
C SER A 265 4.33 26.61 -12.52
N TRP A 266 3.68 26.79 -11.37
CA TRP A 266 2.98 25.74 -10.66
C TRP A 266 1.81 25.17 -11.47
N GLY A 267 1.02 26.03 -12.11
CA GLY A 267 -0.08 25.61 -12.99
C GLY A 267 0.41 24.64 -14.06
N TYR A 268 1.50 24.98 -14.75
CA TYR A 268 2.12 24.09 -15.74
C TYR A 268 2.57 22.75 -15.13
N LEU A 269 3.30 22.79 -14.00
CA LEU A 269 3.78 21.57 -13.34
C LEU A 269 2.65 20.67 -12.84
N LEU A 270 1.50 21.23 -12.50
CA LEU A 270 0.34 20.49 -12.03
C LEU A 270 -0.64 20.12 -13.16
N GLY A 271 -0.35 20.49 -14.41
CA GLY A 271 -1.18 20.15 -15.57
C GLY A 271 -2.49 20.96 -15.67
N LYS A 272 -2.47 22.20 -15.15
CA LYS A 272 -3.61 23.14 -15.21
C LYS A 272 -3.46 24.14 -16.34
#